data_31b209bc97704672863edecdc0b7f6cf
#
_entry.id   31b209bc97704672863edecdc0b7f6cf
#
_cell.length_a   1.000
_cell.length_b   1.000
_cell.length_c   1.000
_cell.angle_alpha   90.00
_cell.angle_beta   90.00
_cell.angle_gamma   90.00
#
_symmetry.space_group_name_H-M   'P 1'
#
loop_
_entity.id
_entity.type
_entity.pdbx_description
1 polymer ?
#
loop_
_entity_poly.entity_id
_entity_poly.type
_entity_poly.pdbx_seq_one_letter_code
_entity_poly.pdbx_strand_id
1 'polypeptide(L)'
;MQVLLIATNEAAKLRPLTDTTPAALLPVVDRPVIALTLELLARAGCRQLLVSLCHEGGALMEVLGDGARWGLKIEYLFQRAPLGPAGALRWAAPRLSETTLLLPADAIVDLDVAAAVAQHHAAGNDLTLVLHRDAARARPVALGPEGHVLGRPTGEAPQGYTGALLIEPSALRHIPAHTPYDDYGQLQPALLAAGLRVGGYTTASYWNPLATMHDYLEAQRALLEGAAAREGLPGAPALPALRRAPFAAQQIRPGVWAAPGYSIDPRARLAPPVYIGEGARIGRAAELGPYVVVGPYSLVDDEASAHHSLLLEHTYVGRWVALEERIAARATLIDAASAVSTPIVDPLLLADMAPRRAPPRWLWLLNRLAALLLLLALAPLLLLVAVLAWAGSGAAPLIRLPRVGLRPGARPDQGPRTFGMWAFRTSRPDGSAGPAGDLLRRWSLDRLPAVWNVLAADMDLVGVKPLAPEQAALLHEPWQQTRFERPAGLTGLWYVQAEPHGGMDAILTADSYYAALGTWRDTVGVLWRTPGAWLRHSLSGGHLREAHAPLLLRGYQTHPMIGEMPKE
;
A
#
# COMPACT_ATOMS: atom_id res chain seq x y z
N MET A 1 -21.77 31.91 6.59
CA MET A 1 -21.17 31.20 5.46
C MET A 1 -21.19 29.71 5.74
N GLN A 2 -21.65 28.92 4.79
CA GLN A 2 -21.66 27.47 4.82
C GLN A 2 -20.52 26.91 3.94
N VAL A 3 -20.12 25.66 4.17
CA VAL A 3 -19.08 25.01 3.40
C VAL A 3 -19.57 23.66 2.86
N LEU A 4 -19.31 23.40 1.58
CA LEU A 4 -19.55 22.13 0.93
C LEU A 4 -18.22 21.59 0.39
N LEU A 5 -17.78 20.45 0.92
CA LEU A 5 -16.66 19.69 0.34
C LEU A 5 -17.19 18.65 -0.65
N ILE A 6 -16.57 18.59 -1.82
CA ILE A 6 -16.88 17.58 -2.80
C ILE A 6 -15.79 16.51 -2.78
N ALA A 7 -16.19 15.33 -2.34
CA ALA A 7 -15.35 14.12 -2.37
C ALA A 7 -15.95 13.14 -3.39
N THR A 8 -16.14 13.60 -4.61
CA THR A 8 -16.56 12.74 -5.71
C THR A 8 -15.31 12.08 -6.27
N ASN A 9 -15.25 10.78 -6.14
CA ASN A 9 -14.12 9.98 -6.57
C ASN A 9 -14.03 9.98 -8.11
N GLU A 10 -13.31 10.92 -8.70
CA GLU A 10 -12.80 10.74 -10.05
C GLU A 10 -11.64 9.75 -9.99
N ALA A 11 -11.97 8.45 -9.90
CA ALA A 11 -11.03 7.34 -9.78
C ALA A 11 -9.97 7.28 -10.91
N ALA A 12 -10.03 8.17 -11.88
CA ALA A 12 -9.06 8.25 -12.98
C ALA A 12 -7.76 8.96 -12.60
N LYS A 13 -7.81 9.88 -11.60
CA LYS A 13 -6.62 10.61 -11.16
C LYS A 13 -5.75 9.74 -10.25
N LEU A 14 -4.45 9.85 -10.37
CA LEU A 14 -3.46 9.20 -9.49
C LEU A 14 -3.55 7.65 -9.44
N ARG A 15 -4.00 6.99 -10.52
CA ARG A 15 -3.86 5.53 -10.63
C ARG A 15 -2.38 5.14 -10.76
N PRO A 16 -1.94 4.04 -10.11
CA PRO A 16 -2.74 3.00 -9.44
C PRO A 16 -3.05 3.28 -7.96
N LEU A 17 -2.58 4.37 -7.36
CA LEU A 17 -2.78 4.66 -5.94
C LEU A 17 -4.26 4.76 -5.57
N THR A 18 -5.04 5.36 -6.45
CA THR A 18 -6.49 5.55 -6.26
C THR A 18 -7.34 4.32 -6.56
N ASP A 19 -6.75 3.22 -7.00
CA ASP A 19 -7.47 1.95 -7.14
C ASP A 19 -7.86 1.34 -5.78
N THR A 20 -7.17 1.74 -4.71
CA THR A 20 -7.40 1.21 -3.35
C THR A 20 -7.72 2.28 -2.32
N THR A 21 -7.31 3.54 -2.56
CA THR A 21 -7.44 4.62 -1.59
C THR A 21 -8.00 5.86 -2.26
N PRO A 22 -9.12 6.44 -1.79
CA PRO A 22 -9.64 7.70 -2.34
C PRO A 22 -8.57 8.80 -2.39
N ALA A 23 -8.53 9.59 -3.46
CA ALA A 23 -7.52 10.64 -3.64
C ALA A 23 -7.44 11.61 -2.45
N ALA A 24 -8.57 11.97 -1.87
CA ALA A 24 -8.66 12.80 -0.67
C ALA A 24 -8.00 12.19 0.58
N LEU A 25 -7.80 10.86 0.61
CA LEU A 25 -7.14 10.14 1.71
C LEU A 25 -5.68 9.80 1.44
N LEU A 26 -5.17 10.07 0.24
CA LEU A 26 -3.75 9.87 -0.03
C LEU A 26 -2.90 10.71 0.93
N PRO A 27 -1.83 10.15 1.52
CA PRO A 27 -1.00 10.86 2.48
C PRO A 27 -0.13 11.92 1.79
N VAL A 28 -0.14 13.13 2.31
CA VAL A 28 0.85 14.15 1.98
C VAL A 28 1.68 14.41 3.22
N VAL A 29 2.90 13.91 3.19
CA VAL A 29 3.85 13.78 4.29
C VAL A 29 3.26 12.93 5.43
N ASP A 30 2.60 13.52 6.42
CA ASP A 30 2.11 12.86 7.63
C ASP A 30 0.58 12.79 7.76
N ARG A 31 -0.15 13.33 6.80
CA ARG A 31 -1.62 13.44 6.89
C ARG A 31 -2.32 13.30 5.54
N PRO A 32 -3.59 12.86 5.48
CA PRO A 32 -4.33 12.79 4.23
C PRO A 32 -4.61 14.19 3.65
N VAL A 33 -4.70 14.29 2.33
CA VAL A 33 -4.97 15.54 1.59
C VAL A 33 -6.13 16.32 2.20
N ILE A 34 -7.25 15.66 2.47
CA ILE A 34 -8.45 16.30 3.00
C ILE A 34 -8.22 16.97 4.39
N ALA A 35 -7.30 16.44 5.20
CA ALA A 35 -6.98 17.03 6.49
C ALA A 35 -6.42 18.45 6.36
N LEU A 36 -5.67 18.74 5.29
CA LEU A 36 -5.17 20.08 5.00
C LEU A 36 -6.33 21.07 4.78
N THR A 37 -7.37 20.66 4.07
CA THR A 37 -8.56 21.46 3.83
C THR A 37 -9.37 21.65 5.12
N LEU A 38 -9.53 20.60 5.93
CA LEU A 38 -10.22 20.71 7.22
C LEU A 38 -9.50 21.63 8.21
N GLU A 39 -8.18 21.57 8.27
CA GLU A 39 -7.37 22.48 9.07
C GLU A 39 -7.48 23.93 8.59
N LEU A 40 -7.57 24.17 7.28
CA LEU A 40 -7.82 25.49 6.70
C LEU A 40 -9.16 26.04 7.19
N LEU A 41 -10.21 25.25 7.04
CA LEU A 41 -11.57 25.64 7.41
C LEU A 41 -11.72 25.89 8.91
N ALA A 42 -11.13 25.04 9.75
CA ALA A 42 -11.15 25.22 11.19
C ALA A 42 -10.48 26.54 11.62
N ARG A 43 -9.34 26.91 11.00
CA ARG A 43 -8.67 28.19 11.25
C ARG A 43 -9.44 29.39 10.73
N ALA A 44 -10.15 29.23 9.61
CA ALA A 44 -11.05 30.25 9.09
C ALA A 44 -12.31 30.46 9.96
N GLY A 45 -12.44 29.73 11.08
CA GLY A 45 -13.56 29.85 12.01
C GLY A 45 -14.83 29.11 11.57
N CYS A 46 -14.74 28.27 10.54
CA CYS A 46 -15.85 27.38 10.17
C CYS A 46 -16.15 26.41 11.30
N ARG A 47 -17.42 26.13 11.55
CA ARG A 47 -17.87 25.21 12.60
C ARG A 47 -18.63 24.01 12.05
N GLN A 48 -19.28 24.20 10.91
CA GLN A 48 -20.10 23.19 10.26
C GLN A 48 -19.74 23.10 8.80
N LEU A 49 -19.68 21.88 8.29
CA LEU A 49 -19.45 21.64 6.88
C LEU A 49 -20.27 20.45 6.39
N LEU A 50 -20.66 20.50 5.14
CA LEU A 50 -21.28 19.41 4.40
C LEU A 50 -20.21 18.71 3.57
N VAL A 51 -20.21 17.37 3.59
CA VAL A 51 -19.33 16.57 2.73
C VAL A 51 -20.19 15.75 1.78
N SER A 52 -20.05 16.02 0.51
CA SER A 52 -20.75 15.26 -0.53
C SER A 52 -19.95 14.03 -0.92
N LEU A 53 -20.56 12.86 -0.78
CA LEU A 53 -19.96 11.54 -1.02
C LEU A 53 -20.69 10.79 -2.12
N CYS A 54 -19.96 9.95 -2.86
CA CYS A 54 -20.47 8.92 -3.75
C CYS A 54 -20.23 7.51 -3.20
N HIS A 55 -20.42 6.46 -4.00
CA HIS A 55 -20.47 5.04 -3.62
C HIS A 55 -19.34 4.53 -2.70
N GLU A 56 -18.15 5.13 -2.69
CA GLU A 56 -17.01 4.69 -1.88
C GLU A 56 -16.74 5.58 -0.65
N GLY A 57 -17.76 6.31 -0.21
CA GLY A 57 -17.65 7.25 0.92
C GLY A 57 -17.32 6.62 2.28
N GLY A 58 -17.40 5.30 2.42
CA GLY A 58 -17.17 4.60 3.69
C GLY A 58 -15.81 4.86 4.30
N ALA A 59 -14.74 4.78 3.51
CA ALA A 59 -13.38 5.04 3.97
C ALA A 59 -13.19 6.50 4.41
N LEU A 60 -13.79 7.46 3.70
CA LEU A 60 -13.77 8.86 4.09
C LEU A 60 -14.51 9.09 5.40
N MET A 61 -15.69 8.48 5.58
CA MET A 61 -16.45 8.58 6.82
C MET A 61 -15.72 7.98 8.01
N GLU A 62 -15.05 6.84 7.83
CA GLU A 62 -14.24 6.20 8.87
C GLU A 62 -13.10 7.12 9.33
N VAL A 63 -12.41 7.76 8.39
CA VAL A 63 -11.30 8.67 8.67
C VAL A 63 -11.79 10.01 9.23
N LEU A 64 -12.86 10.59 8.71
CA LEU A 64 -13.32 11.91 9.10
C LEU A 64 -14.17 11.89 10.38
N GLY A 65 -14.93 10.82 10.61
CA GLY A 65 -15.85 10.72 11.73
C GLY A 65 -16.90 11.83 11.71
N ASP A 66 -17.14 12.41 12.87
CA ASP A 66 -18.04 13.57 13.03
C ASP A 66 -17.33 14.94 12.89
N GLY A 67 -16.01 14.93 12.66
CA GLY A 67 -15.17 16.13 12.52
C GLY A 67 -14.69 16.73 13.84
N ALA A 68 -15.05 16.18 14.99
CA ALA A 68 -14.72 16.73 16.31
C ALA A 68 -13.21 16.92 16.53
N ARG A 69 -12.37 16.05 16.00
CA ARG A 69 -10.90 16.18 16.11
C ARG A 69 -10.32 17.44 15.45
N TRP A 70 -11.05 18.07 14.52
CA TRP A 70 -10.68 19.37 13.92
C TRP A 70 -11.49 20.52 14.51
N GLY A 71 -12.37 20.27 15.49
CA GLY A 71 -13.29 21.27 16.02
C GLY A 71 -14.42 21.64 15.05
N LEU A 72 -14.71 20.77 14.10
CA LEU A 72 -15.75 20.91 13.08
C LEU A 72 -16.89 19.94 13.37
N LYS A 73 -18.06 20.24 12.83
CA LYS A 73 -19.22 19.34 12.77
C LYS A 73 -19.46 18.98 11.30
N ILE A 74 -19.29 17.70 10.95
CA ILE A 74 -19.44 17.20 9.59
C ILE A 74 -20.83 16.57 9.42
N GLU A 75 -21.55 16.99 8.39
CA GLU A 75 -22.75 16.33 7.91
C GLU A 75 -22.49 15.73 6.53
N TYR A 76 -22.86 14.47 6.31
CA TYR A 76 -22.61 13.75 5.07
C TYR A 76 -23.84 13.75 4.16
N LEU A 77 -23.61 14.06 2.88
CA LEU A 77 -24.62 14.05 1.83
C LEU A 77 -24.28 12.96 0.80
N PHE A 78 -25.11 11.93 0.73
CA PHE A 78 -24.89 10.82 -0.19
C PHE A 78 -25.55 11.07 -1.55
N GLN A 79 -24.76 10.96 -2.61
CA GLN A 79 -25.24 10.96 -3.98
C GLN A 79 -25.28 9.53 -4.51
N ARG A 80 -26.34 9.18 -5.25
CA ARG A 80 -26.45 7.85 -5.89
C ARG A 80 -25.52 7.68 -7.10
N ALA A 81 -25.19 8.79 -7.74
CA ALA A 81 -24.25 8.88 -8.86
C ALA A 81 -23.51 10.22 -8.80
N PRO A 82 -22.32 10.35 -9.37
CA PRO A 82 -21.58 11.61 -9.44
C PRO A 82 -22.41 12.66 -10.21
N LEU A 83 -22.76 13.75 -9.54
CA LEU A 83 -23.53 14.85 -10.14
C LEU A 83 -22.64 16.00 -10.61
N GLY A 84 -21.32 15.88 -10.47
CA GLY A 84 -20.38 16.98 -10.71
C GLY A 84 -20.47 18.07 -9.63
N PRO A 85 -19.58 19.07 -9.66
CA PRO A 85 -19.51 20.09 -8.61
C PRO A 85 -20.77 20.92 -8.48
N ALA A 86 -21.32 21.44 -9.58
CA ALA A 86 -22.55 22.22 -9.53
C ALA A 86 -23.79 21.35 -9.22
N GLY A 87 -23.84 20.13 -9.75
CA GLY A 87 -24.91 19.19 -9.38
C GLY A 87 -24.92 18.84 -7.89
N ALA A 88 -23.74 18.73 -7.26
CA ALA A 88 -23.60 18.54 -5.81
C ALA A 88 -24.14 19.76 -5.03
N LEU A 89 -23.88 20.98 -5.47
CA LEU A 89 -24.49 22.19 -4.89
C LEU A 89 -26.01 22.14 -4.98
N ARG A 90 -26.55 21.75 -6.12
CA ARG A 90 -28.01 21.62 -6.29
C ARG A 90 -28.60 20.55 -5.40
N TRP A 91 -27.88 19.43 -5.21
CA TRP A 91 -28.30 18.37 -4.30
C TRP A 91 -28.29 18.83 -2.85
N ALA A 92 -27.31 19.65 -2.45
CA ALA A 92 -27.17 20.22 -1.13
C ALA A 92 -28.12 21.43 -0.90
N ALA A 93 -28.74 22.02 -1.93
CA ALA A 93 -29.50 23.26 -1.88
C ALA A 93 -30.55 23.35 -0.74
N PRO A 94 -31.27 22.26 -0.37
CA PRO A 94 -32.22 22.32 0.76
C PRO A 94 -31.56 22.63 2.12
N ARG A 95 -30.23 22.49 2.22
CA ARG A 95 -29.43 22.75 3.43
C ARG A 95 -28.58 24.02 3.32
N LEU A 96 -28.55 24.63 2.14
CA LEU A 96 -27.76 25.82 1.86
C LEU A 96 -28.64 27.07 1.91
N SER A 97 -28.51 27.85 2.96
CA SER A 97 -29.29 29.07 3.20
C SER A 97 -28.45 30.35 3.21
N GLU A 98 -27.15 30.21 3.17
CA GLU A 98 -26.18 31.32 3.20
C GLU A 98 -25.18 31.17 2.05
N THR A 99 -24.37 32.22 1.83
CA THR A 99 -23.20 32.14 0.92
C THR A 99 -22.41 30.86 1.18
N THR A 100 -22.23 30.06 0.17
CA THR A 100 -21.61 28.74 0.27
C THR A 100 -20.25 28.73 -0.38
N LEU A 101 -19.23 28.32 0.37
CA LEU A 101 -17.90 28.00 -0.14
C LEU A 101 -17.88 26.52 -0.54
N LEU A 102 -17.64 26.24 -1.81
CA LEU A 102 -17.40 24.91 -2.34
C LEU A 102 -15.89 24.70 -2.48
N LEU A 103 -15.40 23.56 -2.00
CA LEU A 103 -14.01 23.14 -2.13
C LEU A 103 -13.92 21.67 -2.60
N PRO A 104 -12.95 21.35 -3.50
CA PRO A 104 -12.63 19.97 -3.79
C PRO A 104 -11.92 19.32 -2.59
N ALA A 105 -12.27 18.09 -2.26
CA ALA A 105 -11.65 17.35 -1.17
C ALA A 105 -10.31 16.70 -1.57
N ASP A 106 -10.06 16.58 -2.86
CA ASP A 106 -8.92 15.90 -3.49
C ASP A 106 -7.90 16.88 -4.12
N ALA A 107 -7.93 18.14 -3.72
CA ALA A 107 -6.96 19.15 -4.11
C ALA A 107 -6.44 19.91 -2.88
N ILE A 108 -5.28 20.51 -2.99
CA ILE A 108 -4.73 21.39 -1.96
C ILE A 108 -4.95 22.82 -2.39
N VAL A 109 -5.78 23.55 -1.65
CA VAL A 109 -6.08 24.96 -1.90
C VAL A 109 -5.78 25.74 -0.63
N ASP A 110 -4.73 26.53 -0.63
CA ASP A 110 -4.47 27.49 0.44
C ASP A 110 -5.19 28.80 0.11
N LEU A 111 -6.20 29.14 0.89
CA LEU A 111 -7.13 30.23 0.62
C LEU A 111 -7.29 31.10 1.87
N ASP A 112 -7.14 32.40 1.72
CA ASP A 112 -7.69 33.33 2.70
C ASP A 112 -9.21 33.41 2.53
N VAL A 113 -9.90 32.54 3.28
CA VAL A 113 -11.35 32.40 3.21
C VAL A 113 -12.05 33.72 3.57
N ALA A 114 -11.54 34.44 4.57
CA ALA A 114 -12.15 35.69 5.02
C ALA A 114 -12.05 36.78 3.95
N ALA A 115 -10.87 36.91 3.33
CA ALA A 115 -10.66 37.88 2.24
C ALA A 115 -11.50 37.53 1.00
N ALA A 116 -11.58 36.24 0.64
CA ALA A 116 -12.39 35.79 -0.50
C ALA A 116 -13.89 36.09 -0.29
N VAL A 117 -14.43 35.83 0.90
CA VAL A 117 -15.83 36.12 1.27
C VAL A 117 -16.08 37.64 1.28
N ALA A 118 -15.18 38.41 1.88
CA ALA A 118 -15.31 39.88 1.91
C ALA A 118 -15.34 40.46 0.49
N GLN A 119 -14.46 40.02 -0.42
CA GLN A 119 -14.46 40.45 -1.80
C GLN A 119 -15.74 40.02 -2.55
N HIS A 120 -16.20 38.78 -2.34
CA HIS A 120 -17.44 38.26 -2.92
C HIS A 120 -18.64 39.18 -2.60
N HIS A 121 -18.82 39.50 -1.32
CA HIS A 121 -19.92 40.39 -0.86
C HIS A 121 -19.71 41.85 -1.34
N ALA A 122 -18.49 42.38 -1.27
CA ALA A 122 -18.21 43.74 -1.69
C ALA A 122 -18.48 43.96 -3.20
N ALA A 123 -18.20 42.97 -4.01
CA ALA A 123 -18.48 42.98 -5.43
C ALA A 123 -19.96 42.69 -5.78
N GLY A 124 -20.76 42.22 -4.81
CA GLY A 124 -22.14 41.79 -5.00
C GLY A 124 -22.26 40.64 -6.02
N ASN A 125 -21.32 39.73 -6.02
CA ASN A 125 -21.30 38.60 -6.95
C ASN A 125 -22.32 37.52 -6.53
N ASP A 126 -22.96 36.90 -7.51
CA ASP A 126 -23.79 35.69 -7.32
C ASP A 126 -22.91 34.42 -7.32
N LEU A 127 -21.80 34.46 -8.06
CA LEU A 127 -20.77 33.42 -8.12
C LEU A 127 -19.39 34.08 -8.12
N THR A 128 -18.46 33.58 -7.31
CA THR A 128 -17.05 33.98 -7.38
C THR A 128 -16.18 32.74 -7.54
N LEU A 129 -15.45 32.65 -8.65
CA LEU A 129 -14.47 31.59 -8.88
C LEU A 129 -13.16 31.92 -8.16
N VAL A 130 -12.61 30.96 -7.42
CA VAL A 130 -11.28 31.09 -6.84
C VAL A 130 -10.24 30.73 -7.91
N LEU A 131 -9.39 31.69 -8.21
CA LEU A 131 -8.41 31.61 -9.30
C LEU A 131 -6.99 31.62 -8.75
N HIS A 132 -6.09 30.96 -9.45
CA HIS A 132 -4.66 30.97 -9.20
C HIS A 132 -3.91 31.60 -10.37
N ARG A 133 -2.81 32.30 -10.13
CA ARG A 133 -2.04 32.96 -11.18
C ARG A 133 -1.43 32.00 -12.19
N ASP A 134 -1.10 30.79 -11.78
CA ASP A 134 -0.63 29.74 -12.69
C ASP A 134 -1.80 29.05 -13.38
N ALA A 135 -2.00 29.38 -14.65
CA ALA A 135 -3.03 28.78 -15.49
C ALA A 135 -2.60 27.45 -16.14
N ALA A 136 -1.32 27.10 -16.08
CA ALA A 136 -0.79 25.93 -16.83
C ALA A 136 -1.39 24.60 -16.37
N ARG A 137 -1.85 24.52 -15.11
CA ARG A 137 -2.40 23.31 -14.49
C ARG A 137 -3.92 23.32 -14.35
N ALA A 138 -4.59 24.33 -14.89
CA ALA A 138 -6.00 24.57 -14.60
C ALA A 138 -6.80 24.97 -15.83
N ARG A 139 -8.13 24.97 -15.68
CA ARG A 139 -9.04 25.54 -16.68
C ARG A 139 -8.85 27.06 -16.72
N PRO A 140 -8.51 27.67 -17.89
CA PRO A 140 -8.16 29.07 -17.97
C PRO A 140 -9.40 29.98 -17.87
N VAL A 141 -9.33 31.00 -17.01
CA VAL A 141 -10.36 32.02 -16.83
C VAL A 141 -9.77 33.38 -17.14
N ALA A 142 -10.44 34.18 -17.97
CA ALA A 142 -10.09 35.58 -18.21
C ALA A 142 -10.96 36.50 -17.34
N LEU A 143 -10.31 37.48 -16.71
CA LEU A 143 -10.99 38.54 -15.95
C LEU A 143 -10.95 39.83 -16.71
N GLY A 144 -12.03 40.57 -16.67
CA GLY A 144 -12.10 41.96 -17.11
C GLY A 144 -11.55 42.95 -16.06
N PRO A 145 -11.49 44.25 -16.38
CA PRO A 145 -10.85 45.27 -15.55
C PRO A 145 -11.41 45.40 -14.13
N GLU A 146 -12.68 45.04 -13.91
CA GLU A 146 -13.34 45.08 -12.59
C GLU A 146 -13.38 43.72 -11.90
N GLY A 147 -12.59 42.72 -12.39
CA GLY A 147 -12.56 41.38 -11.81
C GLY A 147 -13.75 40.51 -12.19
N HIS A 148 -14.58 40.92 -13.13
CA HIS A 148 -15.67 40.10 -13.68
C HIS A 148 -15.10 39.04 -14.62
N VAL A 149 -15.69 37.84 -14.58
CA VAL A 149 -15.31 36.74 -15.47
C VAL A 149 -15.80 37.05 -16.90
N LEU A 150 -14.89 37.02 -17.85
CA LEU A 150 -15.19 37.16 -19.28
C LEU A 150 -15.52 35.76 -19.83
N GLY A 151 -16.56 35.70 -20.67
CA GLY A 151 -17.01 34.42 -21.25
C GLY A 151 -16.03 33.76 -22.23
N ARG A 152 -15.01 34.51 -22.70
CA ARG A 152 -13.89 33.99 -23.53
C ARG A 152 -12.58 34.72 -23.18
N PRO A 153 -11.43 34.04 -23.26
CA PRO A 153 -10.14 34.68 -23.03
C PRO A 153 -9.91 35.75 -24.11
N THR A 154 -9.83 37.01 -23.72
CA THR A 154 -9.48 38.12 -24.57
C THR A 154 -8.23 38.81 -24.02
N GLY A 155 -7.07 38.57 -24.62
CA GLY A 155 -5.89 39.44 -24.55
C GLY A 155 -5.07 39.50 -23.27
N GLU A 156 -5.62 39.25 -22.10
CA GLU A 156 -4.88 39.18 -20.82
C GLU A 156 -4.47 37.74 -20.48
N ALA A 157 -3.37 37.59 -19.72
CA ALA A 157 -2.90 36.28 -19.30
C ALA A 157 -3.99 35.57 -18.49
N PRO A 158 -4.48 34.40 -18.94
CA PRO A 158 -5.55 33.69 -18.25
C PRO A 158 -5.08 33.22 -16.86
N GLN A 159 -5.98 33.21 -15.90
CA GLN A 159 -5.75 32.64 -14.57
C GLN A 159 -6.36 31.25 -14.50
N GLY A 160 -5.82 30.38 -13.65
CA GLY A 160 -6.28 29.02 -13.51
C GLY A 160 -7.42 28.87 -12.50
N TYR A 161 -8.52 28.25 -12.87
CA TYR A 161 -9.60 27.93 -11.95
C TYR A 161 -9.18 26.76 -11.03
N THR A 162 -9.26 26.99 -9.71
CA THR A 162 -8.79 26.04 -8.69
C THR A 162 -9.75 24.90 -8.37
N GLY A 163 -10.99 24.96 -8.86
CA GLY A 163 -12.09 24.08 -8.43
C GLY A 163 -12.82 24.57 -7.18
N ALA A 164 -12.37 25.67 -6.58
CA ALA A 164 -13.03 26.28 -5.43
C ALA A 164 -13.88 27.49 -5.89
N LEU A 165 -15.05 27.69 -5.29
CA LEU A 165 -15.94 28.80 -5.59
C LEU A 165 -16.79 29.24 -4.39
N LEU A 166 -17.26 30.48 -4.43
CA LEU A 166 -18.30 31.03 -3.55
C LEU A 166 -19.57 31.24 -4.38
N ILE A 167 -20.71 30.85 -3.84
CA ILE A 167 -22.01 30.94 -4.52
C ILE A 167 -23.11 31.37 -3.57
N GLU A 168 -23.98 32.26 -4.07
CA GLU A 168 -25.19 32.67 -3.35
C GLU A 168 -26.33 31.65 -3.52
N PRO A 169 -27.17 31.45 -2.50
CA PRO A 169 -28.30 30.53 -2.58
C PRO A 169 -29.26 30.83 -3.74
N SER A 170 -29.41 32.13 -4.10
CA SER A 170 -30.23 32.57 -5.23
C SER A 170 -29.77 32.00 -6.57
N ALA A 171 -28.47 31.78 -6.76
CA ALA A 171 -27.89 31.23 -7.98
C ALA A 171 -28.14 29.73 -8.14
N LEU A 172 -28.38 28.99 -7.05
CA LEU A 172 -28.58 27.51 -7.08
C LEU A 172 -29.81 27.10 -7.89
N ARG A 173 -30.80 27.96 -8.08
CA ARG A 173 -32.01 27.70 -8.89
C ARG A 173 -31.69 27.50 -10.38
N HIS A 174 -30.57 28.04 -10.85
CA HIS A 174 -30.12 27.91 -12.25
C HIS A 174 -29.44 26.58 -12.55
N ILE A 175 -29.24 25.75 -11.55
CA ILE A 175 -28.67 24.41 -11.71
C ILE A 175 -29.81 23.40 -11.87
N PRO A 176 -29.85 22.59 -12.93
CA PRO A 176 -30.85 21.54 -13.12
C PRO A 176 -30.83 20.52 -11.97
N ALA A 177 -32.00 20.11 -11.50
CA ALA A 177 -32.11 19.10 -10.46
C ALA A 177 -31.77 17.69 -11.01
N HIS A 178 -31.08 16.88 -10.19
CA HIS A 178 -30.80 15.47 -10.45
C HIS A 178 -30.03 15.18 -11.75
N THR A 179 -29.31 16.16 -12.28
CA THR A 179 -28.54 16.05 -13.52
C THR A 179 -27.07 16.32 -13.22
N PRO A 180 -26.13 15.55 -13.78
CA PRO A 180 -24.72 15.91 -13.72
C PRO A 180 -24.50 17.29 -14.32
N TYR A 181 -23.88 18.18 -13.55
CA TYR A 181 -23.68 19.56 -13.96
C TYR A 181 -22.32 20.08 -13.49
N ASP A 182 -21.54 20.56 -14.45
CA ASP A 182 -20.21 21.09 -14.20
C ASP A 182 -20.29 22.57 -13.79
N ASP A 183 -19.43 22.97 -12.89
CA ASP A 183 -19.39 24.33 -12.35
C ASP A 183 -18.79 25.34 -13.33
N TYR A 184 -17.74 24.94 -14.03
CA TYR A 184 -17.02 25.81 -14.96
C TYR A 184 -17.62 25.81 -16.36
N GLY A 185 -17.82 24.63 -16.96
CA GLY A 185 -18.27 24.51 -18.35
C GLY A 185 -19.76 24.77 -18.57
N GLN A 186 -20.57 24.64 -17.52
CA GLN A 186 -22.03 24.73 -17.62
C GLN A 186 -22.63 25.80 -16.71
N LEU A 187 -22.32 25.80 -15.40
CA LEU A 187 -22.93 26.76 -14.47
C LEU A 187 -22.48 28.19 -14.74
N GLN A 188 -21.17 28.43 -14.87
CA GLN A 188 -20.66 29.78 -15.13
C GLN A 188 -21.30 30.44 -16.37
N PRO A 189 -21.33 29.79 -17.54
CA PRO A 189 -21.99 30.38 -18.73
C PRO A 189 -23.49 30.58 -18.55
N ALA A 190 -24.18 29.66 -17.85
CA ALA A 190 -25.60 29.76 -17.57
C ALA A 190 -25.95 30.99 -16.70
N LEU A 191 -25.13 31.26 -15.66
CA LEU A 191 -25.32 32.43 -14.80
C LEU A 191 -25.06 33.73 -15.54
N LEU A 192 -23.99 33.78 -16.36
CA LEU A 192 -23.71 34.94 -17.22
C LEU A 192 -24.86 35.21 -18.20
N ALA A 193 -25.39 34.16 -18.84
CA ALA A 193 -26.54 34.28 -19.74
C ALA A 193 -27.82 34.75 -19.03
N ALA A 194 -27.98 34.42 -17.73
CA ALA A 194 -29.08 34.91 -16.90
C ALA A 194 -28.89 36.33 -16.34
N GLY A 195 -27.78 37.00 -16.71
CA GLY A 195 -27.48 38.36 -16.25
C GLY A 195 -26.99 38.45 -14.80
N LEU A 196 -26.56 37.31 -14.21
CA LEU A 196 -26.01 37.27 -12.87
C LEU A 196 -24.54 37.68 -12.86
N ARG A 197 -24.08 38.21 -11.72
CA ARG A 197 -22.70 38.65 -11.55
C ARG A 197 -21.77 37.49 -11.23
N VAL A 198 -20.83 37.21 -12.16
CA VAL A 198 -19.79 36.21 -11.98
C VAL A 198 -18.44 36.91 -11.88
N GLY A 199 -17.79 36.78 -10.73
CA GLY A 199 -16.48 37.38 -10.46
C GLY A 199 -15.38 36.34 -10.23
N GLY A 200 -14.14 36.83 -10.12
CA GLY A 200 -12.98 36.04 -9.76
C GLY A 200 -12.28 36.57 -8.51
N TYR A 201 -11.84 35.70 -7.66
CA TYR A 201 -10.93 35.99 -6.55
C TYR A 201 -9.58 35.33 -6.83
N THR A 202 -8.54 36.12 -7.04
CA THR A 202 -7.20 35.60 -7.37
C THR A 202 -6.39 35.41 -6.12
N THR A 203 -5.99 34.16 -5.86
CA THR A 203 -5.00 33.83 -4.82
C THR A 203 -3.60 33.67 -5.41
N ALA A 204 -2.59 34.10 -4.65
CA ALA A 204 -1.18 33.81 -4.92
C ALA A 204 -0.66 32.69 -3.99
N SER A 205 -1.50 32.18 -3.08
CA SER A 205 -1.18 31.13 -2.15
C SER A 205 -1.06 29.79 -2.86
N TYR A 206 -0.51 28.79 -2.17
CA TYR A 206 -0.26 27.46 -2.76
C TYR A 206 -1.56 26.80 -3.23
N TRP A 207 -1.51 26.28 -4.44
CA TRP A 207 -2.56 25.46 -5.03
C TRP A 207 -1.96 24.29 -5.78
N ASN A 208 -2.52 23.09 -5.57
CA ASN A 208 -2.14 21.88 -6.28
C ASN A 208 -3.39 21.04 -6.55
N PRO A 209 -3.73 20.76 -7.82
CA PRO A 209 -4.94 20.02 -8.18
C PRO A 209 -4.83 18.52 -7.92
N LEU A 210 -3.63 18.00 -7.59
CA LEU A 210 -3.35 16.56 -7.45
C LEU A 210 -3.87 15.75 -8.65
N ALA A 211 -3.69 16.28 -9.85
CA ALA A 211 -4.20 15.67 -11.07
C ALA A 211 -3.26 14.59 -11.62
N THR A 212 -1.96 14.69 -11.33
CA THR A 212 -0.92 13.79 -11.85
C THR A 212 -0.03 13.27 -10.72
N MET A 213 0.74 12.20 -10.98
CA MET A 213 1.75 11.69 -10.03
C MET A 213 2.84 12.72 -9.75
N HIS A 214 3.17 13.55 -10.73
CA HIS A 214 4.08 14.67 -10.55
C HIS A 214 3.51 15.71 -9.56
N ASP A 215 2.23 16.08 -9.70
CA ASP A 215 1.56 16.99 -8.75
C ASP A 215 1.57 16.42 -7.34
N TYR A 216 1.37 15.10 -7.21
CA TYR A 216 1.37 14.43 -5.92
C TYR A 216 2.77 14.45 -5.26
N LEU A 217 3.83 14.22 -6.04
CA LEU A 217 5.20 14.30 -5.53
C LEU A 217 5.59 15.76 -5.20
N GLU A 218 5.14 16.71 -6.01
CA GLU A 218 5.35 18.13 -5.74
C GLU A 218 4.62 18.63 -4.49
N ALA A 219 3.45 18.08 -4.18
CA ALA A 219 2.75 18.37 -2.93
C ALA A 219 3.57 17.94 -1.70
N GLN A 220 4.25 16.79 -1.75
CA GLN A 220 5.18 16.36 -0.70
C GLN A 220 6.31 17.38 -0.52
N ARG A 221 6.93 17.75 -1.64
CA ARG A 221 8.01 18.73 -1.66
C ARG A 221 7.58 20.07 -1.07
N ALA A 222 6.44 20.61 -1.50
CA ALA A 222 5.95 21.90 -1.02
C ALA A 222 5.68 21.93 0.50
N LEU A 223 5.18 20.82 1.07
CA LEU A 223 5.01 20.72 2.52
C LEU A 223 6.35 20.67 3.26
N LEU A 224 7.32 19.92 2.76
CA LEU A 224 8.66 19.86 3.32
C LEU A 224 9.38 21.22 3.25
N GLU A 225 9.27 21.91 2.10
CA GLU A 225 9.83 23.27 1.94
C GLU A 225 9.17 24.27 2.90
N GLY A 226 7.84 24.23 3.03
CA GLY A 226 7.12 25.08 3.97
C GLY A 226 7.48 24.83 5.43
N ALA A 227 7.82 23.59 5.80
CA ALA A 227 8.34 23.27 7.12
C ALA A 227 9.78 23.78 7.30
N ALA A 228 10.66 23.57 6.31
CA ALA A 228 12.05 24.01 6.32
C ALA A 228 12.17 25.55 6.37
N ALA A 229 11.31 26.26 5.63
CA ALA A 229 11.29 27.72 5.64
C ALA A 229 10.90 28.33 7.00
N ARG A 230 10.00 27.68 7.74
CA ARG A 230 9.63 28.09 9.10
C ARG A 230 10.79 28.01 10.09
N GLU A 231 11.70 27.10 9.86
CA GLU A 231 12.88 26.88 10.69
C GLU A 231 14.07 27.73 10.27
N GLY A 232 13.91 28.56 9.22
CA GLY A 232 14.98 29.43 8.73
C GLY A 232 16.13 28.67 8.07
N LEU A 233 15.90 27.50 7.52
CA LEU A 233 16.93 26.72 6.84
C LEU A 233 17.41 27.45 5.59
N PRO A 234 18.75 27.52 5.35
CA PRO A 234 19.32 28.17 4.17
C PRO A 234 18.80 27.55 2.87
N GLY A 235 18.38 28.39 1.92
CA GLY A 235 17.89 27.96 0.61
C GLY A 235 16.42 27.51 0.59
N ALA A 236 15.71 27.50 1.71
CA ALA A 236 14.28 27.25 1.71
C ALA A 236 13.56 28.43 1.05
N PRO A 237 12.71 28.21 0.01
CA PRO A 237 11.97 29.26 -0.63
C PRO A 237 11.01 29.91 0.36
N ALA A 238 10.87 31.22 0.30
CA ALA A 238 9.88 31.97 1.07
C ALA A 238 8.48 31.73 0.50
N LEU A 239 8.01 30.50 0.57
CA LEU A 239 6.64 30.15 0.18
C LEU A 239 5.67 30.59 1.28
N PRO A 240 4.82 31.60 1.04
CA PRO A 240 3.81 32.02 2.02
C PRO A 240 2.77 30.94 2.33
N ALA A 241 2.74 29.88 1.52
CA ALA A 241 1.57 29.12 1.26
C ALA A 241 1.22 28.06 2.28
N LEU A 242 2.14 27.27 2.75
CA LEU A 242 1.84 26.19 3.67
C LEU A 242 2.35 26.46 5.08
N ARG A 243 2.03 27.63 5.62
CA ARG A 243 2.32 28.05 7.00
C ARG A 243 1.56 27.22 8.05
N ARG A 244 1.42 25.90 7.82
CA ARG A 244 0.49 25.08 8.59
C ARG A 244 1.16 24.31 9.70
N ALA A 245 0.33 23.63 10.50
CA ALA A 245 0.74 22.95 11.69
C ALA A 245 2.04 22.17 11.49
N PRO A 246 2.92 22.15 12.49
CA PRO A 246 4.12 21.33 12.44
C PRO A 246 3.71 19.88 12.17
N PHE A 247 4.60 19.11 11.57
CA PHE A 247 4.38 17.67 11.42
C PHE A 247 4.15 17.02 12.79
N ALA A 248 3.38 15.94 12.81
CA ALA A 248 3.21 15.11 14.00
C ALA A 248 4.48 14.29 14.32
N ALA A 249 5.66 14.84 14.01
CA ALA A 249 6.97 14.24 14.11
C ALA A 249 7.92 15.19 14.84
N GLN A 250 8.90 14.62 15.54
CA GLN A 250 9.94 15.38 16.18
C GLN A 250 11.03 15.73 15.18
N GLN A 251 11.50 16.97 15.20
CA GLN A 251 12.71 17.33 14.47
C GLN A 251 13.94 16.76 15.19
N ILE A 252 14.65 15.86 14.51
CA ILE A 252 15.83 15.18 15.05
C ILE A 252 17.14 15.84 14.62
N ARG A 253 17.11 16.55 13.49
CA ARG A 253 18.18 17.41 12.95
C ARG A 253 17.54 18.56 12.17
N PRO A 254 18.26 19.68 11.91
CA PRO A 254 17.71 20.74 11.05
C PRO A 254 17.21 20.20 9.72
N GLY A 255 15.91 20.37 9.43
CA GLY A 255 15.25 19.89 8.21
C GLY A 255 15.01 18.37 8.14
N VAL A 256 15.19 17.63 9.22
CA VAL A 256 14.88 16.21 9.29
C VAL A 256 13.87 15.95 10.42
N TRP A 257 12.71 15.46 10.05
CA TRP A 257 11.63 15.12 10.99
C TRP A 257 11.43 13.62 11.04
N ALA A 258 11.25 13.07 12.23
CA ALA A 258 10.98 11.65 12.42
C ALA A 258 9.81 11.44 13.40
N ALA A 259 8.85 10.62 12.99
CA ALA A 259 7.73 10.19 13.83
C ALA A 259 8.18 9.09 14.83
N PRO A 260 7.44 8.83 15.91
CA PRO A 260 7.84 7.87 16.94
C PRO A 260 8.16 6.47 16.40
N GLY A 261 9.06 5.76 17.08
CA GLY A 261 9.37 4.35 16.74
C GLY A 261 10.35 4.15 15.58
N TYR A 262 10.89 5.22 15.01
CA TYR A 262 11.88 5.14 13.94
C TYR A 262 13.20 4.50 14.41
N SER A 263 13.93 3.92 13.45
CA SER A 263 15.31 3.45 13.65
C SER A 263 16.17 3.90 12.47
N ILE A 264 17.28 4.57 12.76
CA ILE A 264 18.23 5.07 11.76
C ILE A 264 19.62 4.58 12.12
N ASP A 265 20.27 3.88 11.20
CA ASP A 265 21.67 3.50 11.41
C ASP A 265 22.56 4.75 11.50
N PRO A 266 23.54 4.80 12.41
CA PRO A 266 24.43 5.97 12.57
C PRO A 266 25.23 6.34 11.31
N ARG A 267 25.42 5.43 10.38
CA ARG A 267 26.15 5.65 9.12
C ARG A 267 25.24 6.13 7.99
N ALA A 268 23.91 6.15 8.19
CA ALA A 268 22.98 6.68 7.20
C ALA A 268 23.20 8.18 6.98
N ARG A 269 23.10 8.61 5.73
CA ARG A 269 23.23 10.00 5.30
C ARG A 269 21.88 10.60 5.01
N LEU A 270 21.54 11.67 5.70
CA LEU A 270 20.26 12.36 5.52
C LEU A 270 20.53 13.78 5.02
N ALA A 271 20.14 14.07 3.78
CA ALA A 271 20.23 15.40 3.18
C ALA A 271 18.86 16.11 3.30
N PRO A 272 18.74 17.18 4.12
CA PRO A 272 17.47 17.87 4.31
C PRO A 272 16.89 18.48 3.03
N PRO A 273 15.56 18.66 2.94
CA PRO A 273 14.54 18.23 3.91
C PRO A 273 14.13 16.76 3.74
N VAL A 274 13.93 16.05 4.87
CA VAL A 274 13.53 14.63 4.91
C VAL A 274 12.49 14.42 6.00
N TYR A 275 11.46 13.64 5.69
CA TYR A 275 10.48 13.15 6.66
C TYR A 275 10.56 11.63 6.79
N ILE A 276 10.58 11.14 8.04
CA ILE A 276 10.65 9.72 8.38
C ILE A 276 9.41 9.35 9.21
N GLY A 277 8.58 8.48 8.67
CA GLY A 277 7.31 8.03 9.25
C GLY A 277 7.47 7.13 10.47
N GLU A 278 6.34 6.89 11.13
CA GLU A 278 6.26 6.04 12.32
C GLU A 278 6.79 4.63 12.05
N GLY A 279 7.63 4.12 12.95
CA GLY A 279 8.17 2.77 12.85
C GLY A 279 9.06 2.50 11.63
N ALA A 280 9.41 3.52 10.86
CA ALA A 280 10.28 3.39 9.70
C ALA A 280 11.71 3.04 10.10
N ARG A 281 12.40 2.25 9.28
CA ARG A 281 13.78 1.80 9.51
C ARG A 281 14.68 2.17 8.35
N ILE A 282 15.82 2.78 8.66
CA ILE A 282 16.83 3.21 7.69
C ILE A 282 18.11 2.44 7.96
N GLY A 283 18.54 1.68 6.97
CA GLY A 283 19.69 0.79 7.01
C GLY A 283 21.03 1.51 6.98
N ARG A 284 22.09 0.71 7.09
CA ARG A 284 23.46 1.18 7.13
C ARG A 284 23.87 1.83 5.81
N ALA A 285 24.51 3.00 5.89
CA ALA A 285 24.99 3.75 4.73
C ALA A 285 23.90 4.07 3.67
N ALA A 286 22.61 3.99 4.05
CA ALA A 286 21.52 4.46 3.20
C ALA A 286 21.60 5.99 3.03
N GLU A 287 21.27 6.49 1.84
CA GLU A 287 21.32 7.91 1.50
C GLU A 287 19.91 8.43 1.18
N LEU A 288 19.38 9.32 2.02
CA LEU A 288 18.05 9.87 1.87
C LEU A 288 18.06 11.38 1.73
N GLY A 289 17.34 11.91 0.76
CA GLY A 289 17.17 13.35 0.55
C GLY A 289 18.04 13.93 -0.56
N PRO A 290 17.78 15.18 -0.95
CA PRO A 290 16.71 16.03 -0.38
C PRO A 290 15.31 15.61 -0.85
N TYR A 291 14.29 16.15 -0.17
CA TYR A 291 12.89 15.99 -0.53
C TYR A 291 12.43 14.53 -0.55
N VAL A 292 12.75 13.78 0.50
CA VAL A 292 12.30 12.40 0.66
C VAL A 292 11.30 12.29 1.79
N VAL A 293 10.22 11.59 1.51
CA VAL A 293 9.23 11.17 2.51
C VAL A 293 9.27 9.65 2.61
N VAL A 294 9.61 9.15 3.78
CA VAL A 294 9.52 7.72 4.10
C VAL A 294 8.24 7.50 4.89
N GLY A 295 7.30 6.77 4.33
CA GLY A 295 6.01 6.45 4.95
C GLY A 295 6.14 5.53 6.17
N PRO A 296 5.06 5.41 6.97
CA PRO A 296 5.05 4.60 8.18
C PRO A 296 5.40 3.12 7.90
N TYR A 297 6.11 2.50 8.85
CA TYR A 297 6.47 1.07 8.83
C TYR A 297 7.21 0.63 7.57
N SER A 298 7.86 1.57 6.88
CA SER A 298 8.68 1.27 5.71
C SER A 298 10.13 0.99 6.11
N LEU A 299 10.83 0.23 5.29
CA LEU A 299 12.22 -0.12 5.50
C LEU A 299 13.04 0.26 4.26
N VAL A 300 14.05 1.07 4.46
CA VAL A 300 15.11 1.33 3.48
C VAL A 300 16.32 0.53 3.90
N ASP A 301 16.74 -0.42 3.08
CA ASP A 301 17.81 -1.34 3.40
C ASP A 301 19.20 -0.70 3.24
N ASP A 302 20.26 -1.45 3.57
CA ASP A 302 21.65 -0.99 3.52
C ASP A 302 22.03 -0.46 2.14
N GLU A 303 22.75 0.67 2.10
CA GLU A 303 23.30 1.26 0.88
C GLU A 303 22.24 1.59 -0.21
N ALA A 304 20.96 1.62 0.15
CA ALA A 304 19.90 2.11 -0.72
C ALA A 304 19.89 3.65 -0.74
N SER A 305 19.45 4.25 -1.85
CA SER A 305 19.36 5.70 -1.97
C SER A 305 17.99 6.15 -2.45
N ALA A 306 17.54 7.30 -1.94
CA ALA A 306 16.33 7.94 -2.42
C ALA A 306 16.51 9.46 -2.46
N HIS A 307 16.13 10.07 -3.59
CA HIS A 307 16.18 11.51 -3.83
C HIS A 307 14.88 11.94 -4.47
N HIS A 308 14.31 13.08 -4.03
CA HIS A 308 13.05 13.61 -4.56
C HIS A 308 11.93 12.54 -4.68
N SER A 309 11.86 11.63 -3.71
CA SER A 309 11.06 10.42 -3.82
C SER A 309 10.14 10.22 -2.62
N LEU A 310 9.02 9.54 -2.86
CA LEU A 310 8.04 9.19 -1.85
C LEU A 310 8.00 7.66 -1.68
N LEU A 311 8.23 7.20 -0.48
CA LEU A 311 7.95 5.83 -0.08
C LEU A 311 6.62 5.84 0.71
N LEU A 312 5.61 5.16 0.21
CA LEU A 312 4.34 5.00 0.93
C LEU A 312 4.48 3.99 2.07
N GLU A 313 3.46 3.92 2.90
CA GLU A 313 3.45 3.02 4.06
C GLU A 313 3.75 1.56 3.70
N HIS A 314 4.41 0.84 4.63
CA HIS A 314 4.71 -0.59 4.49
C HIS A 314 5.52 -0.94 3.23
N THR A 315 6.38 -0.05 2.77
CA THR A 315 7.23 -0.26 1.59
C THR A 315 8.64 -0.68 2.01
N TYR A 316 9.13 -1.79 1.49
CA TYR A 316 10.53 -2.18 1.57
C TYR A 316 11.27 -1.72 0.32
N VAL A 317 12.38 -1.04 0.50
CA VAL A 317 13.34 -0.69 -0.56
C VAL A 317 14.61 -1.47 -0.30
N GLY A 318 14.95 -2.33 -1.24
CA GLY A 318 16.05 -3.27 -1.11
C GLY A 318 17.43 -2.64 -1.20
N ARG A 319 18.42 -3.42 -0.82
CA ARG A 319 19.82 -3.03 -0.82
C ARG A 319 20.29 -2.57 -2.22
N TRP A 320 21.08 -1.47 -2.27
CA TRP A 320 21.57 -0.82 -3.49
C TRP A 320 20.51 -0.29 -4.46
N VAL A 321 19.24 -0.33 -4.09
CA VAL A 321 18.19 0.28 -4.91
C VAL A 321 18.32 1.78 -4.84
N ALA A 322 18.31 2.44 -6.00
CA ALA A 322 18.31 3.89 -6.13
C ALA A 322 16.94 4.37 -6.64
N LEU A 323 16.35 5.30 -5.91
CA LEU A 323 15.08 5.94 -6.27
C LEU A 323 15.33 7.42 -6.53
N GLU A 324 14.98 7.90 -7.72
CA GLU A 324 15.06 9.31 -8.10
C GLU A 324 13.76 9.73 -8.78
N GLU A 325 13.10 10.73 -8.22
CA GLU A 325 11.77 11.20 -8.68
C GLU A 325 10.74 10.07 -8.81
N ARG A 326 10.75 9.15 -7.84
CA ARG A 326 9.89 7.95 -7.84
C ARG A 326 8.91 7.94 -6.66
N ILE A 327 7.80 7.27 -6.89
CA ILE A 327 6.87 6.92 -5.83
C ILE A 327 6.92 5.39 -5.67
N ALA A 328 7.39 4.93 -4.53
CA ALA A 328 7.39 3.52 -4.18
C ALA A 328 6.15 3.23 -3.33
N ALA A 329 5.26 2.42 -3.87
CA ALA A 329 4.00 2.03 -3.23
C ALA A 329 3.99 0.51 -3.03
N ARG A 330 4.42 0.07 -1.87
CA ARG A 330 4.55 -1.36 -1.54
C ARG A 330 5.46 -2.08 -2.55
N ALA A 331 4.92 -2.96 -3.41
CA ALA A 331 5.65 -3.66 -4.46
C ALA A 331 5.53 -3.00 -5.84
N THR A 332 5.09 -1.74 -5.92
CA THR A 332 4.92 -1.02 -7.18
C THR A 332 5.78 0.22 -7.20
N LEU A 333 6.57 0.37 -8.24
CA LEU A 333 7.36 1.57 -8.52
C LEU A 333 6.64 2.43 -9.55
N ILE A 334 6.44 3.70 -9.25
CA ILE A 334 5.74 4.65 -10.12
C ILE A 334 6.72 5.76 -10.49
N ASP A 335 6.87 6.00 -11.77
CA ASP A 335 7.59 7.15 -12.31
C ASP A 335 6.68 8.38 -12.25
N ALA A 336 7.08 9.39 -11.51
CA ALA A 336 6.23 10.57 -11.31
C ALA A 336 6.05 11.41 -12.59
N ALA A 337 7.05 11.45 -13.47
CA ALA A 337 7.02 12.24 -14.69
C ALA A 337 6.16 11.59 -15.78
N SER A 338 6.33 10.29 -16.01
CA SER A 338 5.62 9.56 -17.06
C SER A 338 4.30 8.92 -16.58
N ALA A 339 4.07 8.90 -15.27
CA ALA A 339 2.98 8.17 -14.61
C ALA A 339 2.96 6.65 -14.91
N VAL A 340 4.06 6.11 -15.42
CA VAL A 340 4.18 4.66 -15.66
C VAL A 340 4.36 3.95 -14.34
N SER A 341 3.51 2.96 -14.08
CA SER A 341 3.58 2.10 -12.91
C SER A 341 4.13 0.73 -13.28
N THR A 342 5.16 0.28 -12.58
CA THR A 342 5.83 -1.00 -12.80
C THR A 342 5.74 -1.84 -11.53
N PRO A 343 4.99 -2.95 -11.55
CA PRO A 343 5.01 -3.89 -10.44
C PRO A 343 6.38 -4.59 -10.39
N ILE A 344 7.03 -4.53 -9.25
CA ILE A 344 8.32 -5.19 -9.02
C ILE A 344 8.06 -6.58 -8.47
N VAL A 345 8.51 -7.58 -9.20
CA VAL A 345 8.29 -9.00 -8.86
C VAL A 345 9.33 -9.49 -7.87
N ASP A 346 10.53 -8.93 -7.92
CA ASP A 346 11.63 -9.31 -7.02
C ASP A 346 11.45 -8.60 -5.65
N PRO A 347 11.12 -9.35 -4.60
CA PRO A 347 10.92 -8.77 -3.27
C PRO A 347 12.21 -8.26 -2.62
N LEU A 348 13.37 -8.58 -3.17
CA LEU A 348 14.66 -8.04 -2.71
C LEU A 348 14.91 -6.61 -3.23
N LEU A 349 14.20 -6.19 -4.28
CA LEU A 349 14.29 -4.84 -4.81
C LEU A 349 13.21 -3.93 -4.20
N LEU A 350 11.96 -4.39 -4.21
CA LEU A 350 10.83 -3.65 -3.66
C LEU A 350 9.74 -4.62 -3.18
N ALA A 351 9.25 -4.45 -1.96
CA ALA A 351 8.25 -5.36 -1.41
C ALA A 351 7.18 -4.66 -0.57
N ASP A 352 6.04 -5.34 -0.43
CA ASP A 352 4.96 -4.97 0.47
C ASP A 352 5.19 -5.56 1.86
N MET A 353 5.40 -4.70 2.85
CA MET A 353 5.56 -5.05 4.26
C MET A 353 4.26 -4.96 5.06
N ALA A 354 3.14 -4.65 4.43
CA ALA A 354 1.87 -4.54 5.15
C ALA A 354 1.55 -5.84 5.90
N PRO A 355 1.16 -5.74 7.18
CA PRO A 355 0.73 -6.92 7.93
C PRO A 355 -0.45 -7.54 7.22
N ARG A 356 -0.25 -8.76 6.74
CA ARG A 356 -1.30 -9.47 6.02
C ARG A 356 -2.46 -9.74 6.96
N ARG A 357 -3.66 -9.36 6.54
CA ARG A 357 -4.87 -9.71 7.27
C ARG A 357 -4.90 -11.23 7.41
N ALA A 358 -5.03 -11.71 8.65
CA ALA A 358 -5.23 -13.14 8.88
C ALA A 358 -6.40 -13.62 8.03
N PRO A 359 -6.27 -14.79 7.37
CA PRO A 359 -7.35 -15.32 6.55
C PRO A 359 -8.62 -15.46 7.40
N PRO A 360 -9.79 -15.17 6.83
CA PRO A 360 -11.03 -15.24 7.58
C PRO A 360 -11.25 -16.66 8.15
N ARG A 361 -11.82 -16.76 9.33
CA ARG A 361 -11.98 -18.04 10.09
C ARG A 361 -12.69 -19.13 9.28
N TRP A 362 -13.55 -18.78 8.34
CA TRP A 362 -14.23 -19.76 7.48
C TRP A 362 -13.28 -20.49 6.51
N LEU A 363 -12.20 -19.83 6.05
CA LEU A 363 -11.17 -20.51 5.24
C LEU A 363 -10.42 -21.56 6.06
N TRP A 364 -10.17 -21.27 7.33
CA TRP A 364 -9.61 -22.24 8.24
C TRP A 364 -10.52 -23.47 8.39
N LEU A 365 -11.83 -23.26 8.55
CA LEU A 365 -12.82 -24.34 8.60
C LEU A 365 -12.88 -25.16 7.30
N LEU A 366 -12.87 -24.48 6.14
CA LEU A 366 -12.84 -25.15 4.82
C LEU A 366 -11.59 -26.03 4.67
N ASN A 367 -10.44 -25.55 5.10
CA ASN A 367 -9.19 -26.31 5.06
C ASN A 367 -9.28 -27.62 5.89
N ARG A 368 -9.91 -27.55 7.06
CA ARG A 368 -10.16 -28.75 7.92
C ARG A 368 -11.19 -29.69 7.30
N LEU A 369 -12.27 -29.15 6.77
CA LEU A 369 -13.28 -29.96 6.09
C LEU A 369 -12.69 -30.66 4.86
N ALA A 370 -11.91 -29.95 4.05
CA ALA A 370 -11.22 -30.55 2.91
C ALA A 370 -10.22 -31.64 3.33
N ALA A 371 -9.49 -31.44 4.42
CA ALA A 371 -8.60 -32.46 4.98
C ALA A 371 -9.36 -33.69 5.48
N LEU A 372 -10.52 -33.51 6.12
CA LEU A 372 -11.38 -34.59 6.57
C LEU A 372 -11.91 -35.40 5.38
N LEU A 373 -12.43 -34.74 4.34
CA LEU A 373 -12.91 -35.38 3.13
C LEU A 373 -11.79 -36.14 2.41
N LEU A 374 -10.60 -35.54 2.35
CA LEU A 374 -9.41 -36.18 1.78
C LEU A 374 -9.00 -37.41 2.59
N LEU A 375 -9.02 -37.33 3.92
CA LEU A 375 -8.70 -38.45 4.79
C LEU A 375 -9.69 -39.62 4.59
N LEU A 376 -10.99 -39.32 4.52
CA LEU A 376 -12.03 -40.32 4.27
C LEU A 376 -11.86 -40.97 2.89
N ALA A 377 -11.61 -40.18 1.85
CA ALA A 377 -11.39 -40.67 0.49
C ALA A 377 -10.12 -41.54 0.40
N LEU A 378 -9.06 -41.17 1.10
CA LEU A 378 -7.80 -41.91 1.10
C LEU A 378 -7.75 -43.05 2.14
N ALA A 379 -8.76 -43.21 3.01
CA ALA A 379 -8.75 -44.22 4.08
C ALA A 379 -8.42 -45.63 3.59
N PRO A 380 -9.02 -46.18 2.51
CA PRO A 380 -8.67 -47.51 2.01
C PRO A 380 -7.20 -47.59 1.54
N LEU A 381 -6.71 -46.54 0.87
CA LEU A 381 -5.31 -46.46 0.46
C LEU A 381 -4.37 -46.37 1.66
N LEU A 382 -4.69 -45.56 2.66
CA LEU A 382 -3.91 -45.42 3.88
C LEU A 382 -3.80 -46.76 4.62
N LEU A 383 -4.89 -47.55 4.69
CA LEU A 383 -4.88 -48.88 5.29
C LEU A 383 -3.96 -49.82 4.50
N LEU A 384 -4.06 -49.86 3.17
CA LEU A 384 -3.20 -50.67 2.32
C LEU A 384 -1.71 -50.30 2.52
N VAL A 385 -1.39 -49.00 2.50
CA VAL A 385 -0.03 -48.50 2.69
C VAL A 385 0.47 -48.82 4.10
N ALA A 386 -0.38 -48.76 5.13
CA ALA A 386 -0.03 -49.15 6.51
C ALA A 386 0.37 -50.62 6.56
N VAL A 387 -0.38 -51.50 5.90
CA VAL A 387 -0.04 -52.95 5.84
C VAL A 387 1.29 -53.16 5.11
N LEU A 388 1.52 -52.47 3.98
CA LEU A 388 2.78 -52.55 3.24
C LEU A 388 3.97 -52.01 4.07
N ALA A 389 3.78 -50.89 4.77
CA ALA A 389 4.80 -50.33 5.66
C ALA A 389 5.11 -51.27 6.83
N TRP A 390 4.10 -51.90 7.42
CA TRP A 390 4.28 -52.90 8.48
C TRP A 390 5.02 -54.15 7.97
N ALA A 391 4.58 -54.75 6.87
CA ALA A 391 5.20 -55.90 6.26
C ALA A 391 6.65 -55.63 5.81
N GLY A 392 6.94 -54.47 5.30
CA GLY A 392 8.27 -54.07 4.87
C GLY A 392 9.26 -53.71 5.98
N SER A 393 8.76 -53.11 7.06
CA SER A 393 9.60 -52.64 8.18
C SER A 393 9.68 -53.63 9.36
N GLY A 394 8.71 -54.52 9.52
CA GLY A 394 8.60 -55.41 10.69
C GLY A 394 8.34 -54.68 12.00
N ALA A 395 7.94 -53.41 11.97
CA ALA A 395 7.69 -52.58 13.13
C ALA A 395 6.43 -51.72 12.93
N ALA A 396 6.05 -50.93 13.96
CA ALA A 396 4.87 -50.05 13.87
C ALA A 396 4.90 -49.21 12.60
N PRO A 397 3.83 -49.20 11.76
CA PRO A 397 3.83 -48.59 10.46
C PRO A 397 3.87 -47.07 10.49
N LEU A 398 3.42 -46.44 11.58
CA LEU A 398 3.37 -44.98 11.75
C LEU A 398 4.49 -44.47 12.63
N ILE A 399 5.09 -43.39 12.25
CA ILE A 399 6.12 -42.65 13.00
C ILE A 399 5.78 -41.17 13.08
N ARG A 400 6.30 -40.49 14.09
CA ARG A 400 6.25 -39.03 14.19
C ARG A 400 7.60 -38.44 13.91
N LEU A 401 7.67 -37.58 12.91
CA LEU A 401 8.87 -36.85 12.52
C LEU A 401 8.81 -35.43 13.09
N PRO A 402 9.81 -34.99 13.88
CA PRO A 402 9.83 -33.61 14.35
C PRO A 402 9.99 -32.66 13.19
N ARG A 403 9.11 -31.64 13.13
CA ARG A 403 9.10 -30.60 12.07
C ARG A 403 8.87 -29.24 12.70
N VAL A 404 9.40 -28.20 12.05
CA VAL A 404 9.28 -26.81 12.49
C VAL A 404 8.39 -26.05 11.51
N GLY A 405 7.45 -25.27 12.05
CA GLY A 405 6.54 -24.44 11.27
C GLY A 405 5.65 -23.58 12.15
N LEU A 406 5.04 -22.55 11.57
CA LEU A 406 4.04 -21.72 12.25
C LEU A 406 2.73 -22.51 12.35
N ARG A 407 2.05 -22.39 13.49
CA ARG A 407 0.72 -22.98 13.67
C ARG A 407 -0.32 -22.25 12.83
N PRO A 408 -1.24 -22.94 12.14
CA PRO A 408 -2.37 -22.32 11.45
C PRO A 408 -3.18 -21.42 12.38
N GLY A 409 -3.39 -20.16 11.97
CA GLY A 409 -4.07 -19.14 12.77
C GLY A 409 -3.24 -18.45 13.84
N ALA A 410 -1.98 -18.85 14.06
CA ALA A 410 -1.04 -18.12 14.91
C ALA A 410 -0.57 -16.83 14.21
N ARG A 411 -0.19 -15.83 15.01
CA ARG A 411 0.41 -14.61 14.50
C ARG A 411 1.91 -14.84 14.23
N PRO A 412 2.52 -14.18 13.23
CA PRO A 412 3.94 -14.29 12.95
C PRO A 412 4.85 -13.99 14.15
N ASP A 413 4.44 -13.08 15.04
CA ASP A 413 5.17 -12.70 16.25
C ASP A 413 5.30 -13.84 17.28
N GLN A 414 4.44 -14.86 17.19
CA GLN A 414 4.52 -16.04 18.07
C GLN A 414 5.65 -17.00 17.68
N GLY A 415 6.25 -16.81 16.52
CA GLY A 415 7.36 -17.62 16.01
C GLY A 415 7.00 -19.06 15.64
N PRO A 416 7.92 -19.76 14.94
CA PRO A 416 7.74 -21.17 14.59
C PRO A 416 7.87 -22.07 15.81
N ARG A 417 7.14 -23.20 15.79
CA ARG A 417 7.22 -24.24 16.82
C ARG A 417 7.53 -25.59 16.21
N THR A 418 8.06 -26.50 17.03
CA THR A 418 8.23 -27.89 16.65
C THR A 418 6.93 -28.67 16.88
N PHE A 419 6.52 -29.48 15.91
CA PHE A 419 5.38 -30.39 15.98
C PHE A 419 5.76 -31.77 15.41
N GLY A 420 5.01 -32.82 15.79
CA GLY A 420 5.23 -34.18 15.29
C GLY A 420 4.41 -34.44 14.02
N MET A 421 5.03 -34.48 12.85
CA MET A 421 4.37 -34.82 11.59
C MET A 421 4.22 -36.34 11.46
N TRP A 422 3.02 -36.82 11.20
CA TRP A 422 2.77 -38.24 10.97
C TRP A 422 3.27 -38.68 9.60
N ALA A 423 3.99 -39.82 9.58
CA ALA A 423 4.46 -40.44 8.34
C ALA A 423 4.46 -41.95 8.44
N PHE A 424 4.41 -42.65 7.32
CA PHE A 424 4.65 -44.09 7.31
C PHE A 424 6.14 -44.40 7.44
N ARG A 425 6.44 -45.49 8.14
CA ARG A 425 7.80 -45.99 8.29
C ARG A 425 8.26 -46.60 6.98
N THR A 426 9.38 -46.11 6.45
CA THR A 426 9.97 -46.57 5.19
C THR A 426 11.30 -47.33 5.37
N SER A 427 11.84 -47.36 6.59
CA SER A 427 13.07 -48.06 6.93
C SER A 427 12.83 -49.05 8.08
N ARG A 428 13.63 -50.12 8.08
CA ARG A 428 13.66 -51.08 9.20
C ARG A 428 14.31 -50.46 10.44
N PRO A 429 14.16 -51.07 11.61
CA PRO A 429 14.82 -50.60 12.83
C PRO A 429 16.34 -50.50 12.75
N ASP A 430 16.95 -51.32 11.89
CA ASP A 430 18.42 -51.32 11.59
C ASP A 430 18.86 -50.20 10.66
N GLY A 431 17.92 -49.32 10.21
CA GLY A 431 18.17 -48.24 9.28
C GLY A 431 18.19 -48.64 7.81
N SER A 432 18.12 -49.93 7.47
CA SER A 432 18.11 -50.40 6.09
C SER A 432 16.77 -50.08 5.40
N ALA A 433 16.85 -49.69 4.11
CA ALA A 433 15.66 -49.47 3.28
C ALA A 433 15.30 -50.80 2.59
N GLY A 434 14.04 -51.23 2.74
CA GLY A 434 13.50 -52.36 1.98
C GLY A 434 12.78 -51.91 0.70
N PRO A 435 12.51 -52.83 -0.25
CA PRO A 435 11.85 -52.45 -1.52
C PRO A 435 10.47 -51.82 -1.32
N ALA A 436 9.74 -52.23 -0.30
CA ALA A 436 8.47 -51.60 0.06
C ALA A 436 8.68 -50.12 0.49
N GLY A 437 9.70 -49.84 1.32
CA GLY A 437 10.02 -48.48 1.76
C GLY A 437 10.46 -47.59 0.61
N ASP A 438 11.23 -48.12 -0.34
CA ASP A 438 11.64 -47.40 -1.54
C ASP A 438 10.44 -47.06 -2.45
N LEU A 439 9.52 -48.01 -2.60
CA LEU A 439 8.27 -47.77 -3.33
C LEU A 439 7.44 -46.66 -2.71
N LEU A 440 7.26 -46.68 -1.36
CA LEU A 440 6.49 -45.67 -0.63
C LEU A 440 7.13 -44.29 -0.78
N ARG A 441 8.44 -44.19 -0.69
CA ARG A 441 9.17 -42.94 -0.91
C ARG A 441 9.07 -42.45 -2.35
N ARG A 442 9.24 -43.35 -3.32
CA ARG A 442 9.15 -43.02 -4.75
C ARG A 442 7.82 -42.37 -5.10
N TRP A 443 6.73 -42.85 -4.55
CA TRP A 443 5.40 -42.33 -4.79
C TRP A 443 4.96 -41.29 -3.74
N SER A 444 5.86 -40.86 -2.83
CA SER A 444 5.55 -39.92 -1.74
C SER A 444 4.35 -40.35 -0.88
N LEU A 445 4.04 -41.65 -0.83
CA LEU A 445 2.94 -42.22 -0.05
C LEU A 445 3.24 -42.23 1.45
N ASP A 446 4.52 -42.17 1.80
CA ASP A 446 5.00 -42.11 3.19
C ASP A 446 4.50 -40.87 3.93
N ARG A 447 4.18 -39.79 3.21
CA ARG A 447 3.71 -38.50 3.78
C ARG A 447 2.19 -38.40 3.89
N LEU A 448 1.43 -39.31 3.32
CA LEU A 448 -0.04 -39.24 3.36
C LEU A 448 -0.63 -39.13 4.77
N PRO A 449 -0.09 -39.77 5.83
CA PRO A 449 -0.61 -39.62 7.19
C PRO A 449 -0.53 -38.18 7.73
N ALA A 450 0.28 -37.31 7.14
CA ALA A 450 0.35 -35.89 7.53
C ALA A 450 -0.95 -35.11 7.29
N VAL A 451 -1.91 -35.65 6.50
CA VAL A 451 -3.28 -35.10 6.42
C VAL A 451 -3.92 -35.03 7.82
N TRP A 452 -3.58 -35.97 8.73
CA TRP A 452 -4.01 -35.91 10.13
C TRP A 452 -3.51 -34.66 10.86
N ASN A 453 -2.28 -34.22 10.58
CA ASN A 453 -1.75 -32.99 11.16
C ASN A 453 -2.50 -31.74 10.67
N VAL A 454 -3.08 -31.78 9.46
CA VAL A 454 -3.94 -30.70 8.98
C VAL A 454 -5.23 -30.64 9.80
N LEU A 455 -5.86 -31.78 10.10
CA LEU A 455 -7.04 -31.85 10.99
C LEU A 455 -6.70 -31.40 12.42
N ALA A 456 -5.55 -31.81 12.93
CA ALA A 456 -5.07 -31.44 14.27
C ALA A 456 -4.64 -29.97 14.39
N ALA A 457 -4.73 -29.19 13.31
CA ALA A 457 -4.29 -27.79 13.26
C ALA A 457 -2.80 -27.58 13.55
N ASP A 458 -1.95 -28.54 13.21
CA ASP A 458 -0.49 -28.37 13.26
C ASP A 458 0.07 -27.78 11.98
N MET A 459 -0.62 -28.01 10.84
CA MET A 459 -0.27 -27.52 9.50
C MET A 459 -1.51 -27.28 8.65
N ASP A 460 -1.33 -26.71 7.48
CA ASP A 460 -2.39 -26.49 6.47
C ASP A 460 -2.24 -27.44 5.28
N LEU A 461 -3.26 -27.55 4.42
CA LEU A 461 -3.13 -28.29 3.15
C LEU A 461 -2.06 -27.66 2.25
N VAL A 462 -2.08 -26.33 2.13
CA VAL A 462 -1.10 -25.56 1.35
C VAL A 462 -0.32 -24.64 2.26
N GLY A 463 1.00 -24.66 2.17
CA GLY A 463 1.86 -23.82 2.98
C GLY A 463 3.33 -24.00 2.61
N VAL A 464 4.21 -23.53 3.50
CA VAL A 464 5.67 -23.69 3.37
C VAL A 464 6.09 -25.13 3.72
N LYS A 465 7.22 -25.57 3.22
CA LYS A 465 7.73 -26.92 3.51
C LYS A 465 8.04 -27.06 5.01
N PRO A 466 7.50 -28.09 5.71
CA PRO A 466 7.88 -28.39 7.09
C PRO A 466 9.34 -28.87 7.14
N LEU A 467 10.23 -28.09 7.74
CA LEU A 467 11.65 -28.41 7.88
C LEU A 467 11.93 -29.25 9.12
N ALA A 468 13.00 -30.06 9.07
CA ALA A 468 13.54 -30.67 10.26
C ALA A 468 14.14 -29.58 11.20
N PRO A 469 14.15 -29.79 12.54
CA PRO A 469 14.72 -28.80 13.46
C PRO A 469 16.14 -28.41 13.14
N GLU A 470 16.97 -29.38 12.71
CA GLU A 470 18.37 -29.16 12.32
C GLU A 470 18.48 -28.26 11.07
N GLN A 471 17.56 -28.43 10.12
CA GLN A 471 17.50 -27.59 8.90
C GLN A 471 17.01 -26.17 9.23
N ALA A 472 16.00 -26.06 10.11
CA ALA A 472 15.48 -24.76 10.52
C ALA A 472 16.53 -23.96 11.32
N ALA A 473 17.37 -24.61 12.12
CA ALA A 473 18.43 -23.99 12.89
C ALA A 473 19.57 -23.39 12.03
N LEU A 474 19.68 -23.79 10.77
CA LEU A 474 20.68 -23.25 9.83
C LEU A 474 20.20 -22.00 9.09
N LEU A 475 18.94 -21.59 9.26
CA LEU A 475 18.38 -20.43 8.57
C LEU A 475 18.64 -19.17 9.41
N HIS A 476 19.66 -18.42 9.06
CA HIS A 476 20.08 -17.22 9.79
C HIS A 476 19.72 -15.91 9.06
N GLU A 477 19.57 -15.97 7.74
CA GLU A 477 19.29 -14.80 6.93
C GLU A 477 17.85 -14.31 7.08
N PRO A 478 17.60 -13.00 7.18
CA PRO A 478 16.26 -12.45 7.35
C PRO A 478 15.24 -12.92 6.31
N TRP A 479 15.64 -13.01 5.04
CA TRP A 479 14.78 -13.48 3.96
C TRP A 479 14.37 -14.96 4.11
N GLN A 480 15.25 -15.79 4.72
CA GLN A 480 14.96 -17.19 5.00
C GLN A 480 13.96 -17.33 6.14
N GLN A 481 13.95 -16.37 7.10
CA GLN A 481 13.03 -16.36 8.23
C GLN A 481 11.60 -15.98 7.83
N THR A 482 11.41 -15.21 6.75
CA THR A 482 10.09 -14.80 6.22
C THR A 482 9.16 -15.99 5.96
N ARG A 483 9.70 -17.16 5.63
CA ARG A 483 8.92 -18.39 5.47
C ARG A 483 8.09 -18.78 6.71
N PHE A 484 8.58 -18.45 7.91
CA PHE A 484 7.90 -18.76 9.16
C PHE A 484 6.73 -17.81 9.47
N GLU A 485 6.44 -16.87 8.60
CA GLU A 485 5.22 -16.06 8.68
C GLU A 485 3.97 -16.80 8.16
N ARG A 486 4.17 -17.96 7.53
CA ARG A 486 3.09 -18.82 7.03
C ARG A 486 3.12 -20.21 7.66
N PRO A 487 1.94 -20.85 7.82
CA PRO A 487 1.86 -22.20 8.28
C PRO A 487 2.62 -23.18 7.37
N ALA A 488 3.15 -24.25 7.98
CA ALA A 488 3.63 -25.39 7.22
C ALA A 488 2.48 -26.05 6.46
N GLY A 489 2.75 -26.55 5.23
CA GLY A 489 1.77 -27.18 4.37
C GLY A 489 2.08 -28.61 4.00
N LEU A 490 1.02 -29.40 3.73
CA LEU A 490 1.15 -30.75 3.15
C LEU A 490 1.72 -30.65 1.74
N THR A 491 1.31 -29.62 0.99
CA THR A 491 1.82 -29.21 -0.32
C THR A 491 2.13 -27.72 -0.29
N GLY A 492 2.74 -27.20 -1.36
CA GLY A 492 3.10 -25.79 -1.47
C GLY A 492 3.77 -25.48 -2.80
N LEU A 493 4.16 -24.23 -3.01
CA LEU A 493 4.94 -23.85 -4.18
C LEU A 493 6.26 -24.63 -4.25
N TRP A 494 6.89 -24.89 -3.11
CA TRP A 494 8.06 -25.73 -2.96
C TRP A 494 7.88 -27.14 -3.55
N TYR A 495 6.63 -27.65 -3.62
CA TYR A 495 6.33 -28.96 -4.18
C TYR A 495 5.97 -28.90 -5.66
N VAL A 496 5.27 -27.84 -6.08
CA VAL A 496 4.72 -27.70 -7.44
C VAL A 496 5.74 -27.10 -8.41
N GLN A 497 6.59 -26.17 -7.96
CA GLN A 497 7.52 -25.41 -8.80
C GLN A 497 8.98 -25.81 -8.62
N ALA A 498 9.36 -26.39 -7.46
CA ALA A 498 10.74 -26.77 -7.26
C ALA A 498 11.18 -27.80 -8.30
N GLU A 499 12.24 -27.50 -9.02
CA GLU A 499 12.87 -28.46 -9.90
C GLU A 499 13.38 -29.65 -9.09
N PRO A 500 13.31 -30.89 -9.62
CA PRO A 500 13.73 -32.09 -8.90
C PRO A 500 15.19 -32.05 -8.42
N HIS A 501 16.00 -31.19 -9.01
CA HIS A 501 17.45 -31.04 -8.75
C HIS A 501 17.84 -29.69 -8.12
N GLY A 502 16.86 -28.80 -7.84
CA GLY A 502 17.11 -27.42 -7.39
C GLY A 502 17.64 -27.26 -5.95
N GLY A 503 17.77 -28.33 -5.19
CA GLY A 503 18.32 -28.29 -3.83
C GLY A 503 17.46 -27.53 -2.80
N MET A 504 18.06 -27.21 -1.65
CA MET A 504 17.40 -26.49 -0.56
C MET A 504 17.11 -25.03 -0.91
N ASP A 505 17.99 -24.38 -1.66
CA ASP A 505 17.86 -22.96 -2.01
C ASP A 505 16.62 -22.69 -2.89
N ALA A 506 16.32 -23.57 -3.85
CA ALA A 506 15.11 -23.47 -4.66
C ALA A 506 13.84 -23.62 -3.81
N ILE A 507 13.88 -24.50 -2.80
CA ILE A 507 12.79 -24.69 -1.86
C ILE A 507 12.60 -23.46 -0.98
N LEU A 508 13.69 -22.91 -0.42
CA LEU A 508 13.65 -21.71 0.42
C LEU A 508 13.16 -20.50 -0.38
N THR A 509 13.59 -20.34 -1.62
CA THR A 509 13.13 -19.27 -2.51
C THR A 509 11.63 -19.39 -2.80
N ALA A 510 11.14 -20.59 -3.14
CA ALA A 510 9.72 -20.83 -3.38
C ALA A 510 8.86 -20.58 -2.12
N ASP A 511 9.35 -20.98 -0.95
CA ASP A 511 8.68 -20.78 0.34
C ASP A 511 8.67 -19.31 0.73
N SER A 512 9.78 -18.60 0.60
CA SER A 512 9.87 -17.17 0.88
C SER A 512 8.98 -16.38 -0.07
N TYR A 513 8.95 -16.73 -1.34
CA TYR A 513 8.03 -16.15 -2.32
C TYR A 513 6.57 -16.37 -1.90
N TYR A 514 6.19 -17.63 -1.55
CA TYR A 514 4.83 -17.92 -1.10
C TYR A 514 4.48 -17.21 0.21
N ALA A 515 5.42 -17.15 1.14
CA ALA A 515 5.24 -16.41 2.38
C ALA A 515 5.08 -14.92 2.11
N ALA A 516 5.88 -14.35 1.22
CA ALA A 516 5.87 -12.95 0.88
C ALA A 516 4.68 -12.52 0.03
N LEU A 517 4.28 -13.25 -0.99
CA LEU A 517 3.33 -12.81 -2.02
C LEU A 517 2.09 -13.71 -2.17
N GLY A 518 2.05 -14.87 -1.49
CA GLY A 518 0.99 -15.87 -1.66
C GLY A 518 -0.41 -15.35 -1.34
N THR A 519 -1.29 -15.38 -2.32
CA THR A 519 -2.72 -15.04 -2.21
C THR A 519 -3.57 -16.30 -2.04
N TRP A 520 -4.87 -16.15 -1.74
CA TRP A 520 -5.80 -17.27 -1.74
C TRP A 520 -5.93 -17.94 -3.13
N ARG A 521 -5.75 -17.16 -4.22
CA ARG A 521 -5.76 -17.67 -5.61
C ARG A 521 -4.56 -18.59 -5.86
N ASP A 522 -3.40 -18.23 -5.32
CA ASP A 522 -2.20 -19.08 -5.41
C ASP A 522 -2.38 -20.37 -4.62
N THR A 523 -3.03 -20.30 -3.45
CA THR A 523 -3.40 -21.47 -2.66
C THR A 523 -4.27 -22.44 -3.44
N VAL A 524 -5.32 -21.95 -4.12
CA VAL A 524 -6.19 -22.76 -4.99
C VAL A 524 -5.40 -23.29 -6.19
N GLY A 525 -4.56 -22.45 -6.81
CA GLY A 525 -3.71 -22.82 -7.94
C GLY A 525 -2.71 -23.94 -7.58
N VAL A 526 -2.11 -23.88 -6.38
CA VAL A 526 -1.23 -24.93 -5.86
C VAL A 526 -2.00 -26.24 -5.66
N LEU A 527 -3.18 -26.20 -5.02
CA LEU A 527 -4.02 -27.41 -4.85
C LEU A 527 -4.35 -28.08 -6.17
N TRP A 528 -4.73 -27.30 -7.19
CA TRP A 528 -5.07 -27.80 -8.52
C TRP A 528 -3.88 -28.42 -9.24
N ARG A 529 -2.67 -27.87 -9.07
CA ARG A 529 -1.44 -28.35 -9.70
C ARG A 529 -0.77 -29.50 -8.95
N THR A 530 -1.08 -29.72 -7.67
CA THR A 530 -0.46 -30.73 -6.82
C THR A 530 -0.56 -32.15 -7.38
N PRO A 531 -1.71 -32.65 -7.91
CA PRO A 531 -1.79 -33.99 -8.47
C PRO A 531 -0.86 -34.20 -9.67
N GLY A 532 -0.78 -33.19 -10.56
CA GLY A 532 0.13 -33.24 -11.72
C GLY A 532 1.60 -33.20 -11.32
N ALA A 533 1.95 -32.41 -10.29
CA ALA A 533 3.29 -32.35 -9.73
C ALA A 533 3.67 -33.69 -9.07
N TRP A 534 2.74 -34.28 -8.29
CA TRP A 534 2.94 -35.58 -7.67
C TRP A 534 3.24 -36.68 -8.73
N LEU A 535 2.45 -36.73 -9.81
CA LEU A 535 2.68 -37.69 -10.89
C LEU A 535 4.05 -37.49 -11.57
N ARG A 536 4.40 -36.25 -11.87
CA ARG A 536 5.73 -35.92 -12.44
C ARG A 536 6.88 -36.38 -11.53
N HIS A 537 6.84 -36.07 -10.25
CA HIS A 537 7.86 -36.45 -9.29
C HIS A 537 7.99 -37.98 -9.15
N SER A 538 6.84 -38.70 -9.16
CA SER A 538 6.81 -40.15 -9.06
C SER A 538 7.38 -40.85 -10.31
N LEU A 539 7.13 -40.31 -11.50
CA LEU A 539 7.60 -40.87 -12.78
C LEU A 539 9.07 -40.53 -13.09
N SER A 540 9.52 -39.33 -12.71
CA SER A 540 10.90 -38.90 -12.99
C SER A 540 11.97 -39.60 -12.12
N GLY A 541 11.55 -40.42 -11.14
CA GLY A 541 12.47 -41.06 -10.19
C GLY A 541 13.24 -40.04 -9.32
N GLY A 542 12.91 -38.75 -9.50
CA GLY A 542 13.46 -37.64 -8.76
C GLY A 542 12.91 -37.64 -7.35
N HIS A 543 13.52 -38.43 -6.47
CA HIS A 543 13.37 -38.17 -5.06
C HIS A 543 13.81 -36.72 -4.83
N LEU A 544 12.90 -35.87 -4.27
CA LEU A 544 13.35 -34.83 -3.37
C LEU A 544 14.08 -35.60 -2.26
N ARG A 545 15.31 -36.00 -2.53
CA ARG A 545 16.18 -36.65 -1.55
C ARG A 545 16.19 -35.67 -0.39
N GLU A 546 15.45 -35.98 0.67
CA GLU A 546 15.88 -35.57 1.99
C GLU A 546 17.25 -36.22 2.12
N ALA A 547 18.25 -35.52 1.62
CA ALA A 547 19.61 -35.90 1.85
C ALA A 547 19.76 -35.94 3.37
N HIS A 548 19.87 -37.11 3.92
CA HIS A 548 20.60 -37.35 5.16
C HIS A 548 22.10 -37.09 4.92
N ALA A 549 22.41 -36.28 3.90
CA ALA A 549 23.72 -35.70 3.75
C ALA A 549 23.80 -34.50 4.69
N PRO A 550 24.83 -34.42 5.54
CA PRO A 550 25.10 -33.18 6.25
C PRO A 550 25.08 -32.06 5.22
N LEU A 551 24.31 -31.01 5.47
CA LEU A 551 24.29 -29.79 4.69
C LEU A 551 25.75 -29.27 4.68
N LEU A 552 26.52 -29.71 3.71
CA LEU A 552 27.66 -28.97 3.24
C LEU A 552 27.02 -27.75 2.54
N LEU A 553 26.73 -26.72 3.30
CA LEU A 553 26.75 -25.36 2.84
C LEU A 553 28.14 -25.23 2.21
N ARG A 554 28.26 -25.43 0.90
CA ARG A 554 29.39 -24.93 0.13
C ARG A 554 29.39 -23.45 0.40
N GLY A 555 30.32 -23.05 1.27
CA GLY A 555 30.47 -21.72 1.72
C GLY A 555 30.43 -20.77 0.52
N TYR A 556 29.71 -19.69 0.68
CA TYR A 556 30.10 -18.43 0.11
C TYR A 556 31.51 -18.15 0.64
N GLN A 557 32.51 -18.72 -0.02
CA GLN A 557 33.85 -18.19 0.05
C GLN A 557 33.72 -16.79 -0.53
N THR A 558 33.78 -15.81 0.34
CA THR A 558 34.21 -14.46 0.01
C THR A 558 35.50 -14.64 -0.82
N HIS A 559 35.40 -14.49 -2.14
CA HIS A 559 36.58 -14.30 -2.96
C HIS A 559 37.22 -12.99 -2.47
N PRO A 560 38.46 -13.00 -1.98
CA PRO A 560 39.24 -11.80 -1.84
C PRO A 560 39.57 -11.33 -3.27
N MET A 561 38.91 -10.28 -3.71
CA MET A 561 39.31 -9.49 -4.86
C MET A 561 40.59 -8.74 -4.48
N ILE A 562 41.70 -9.38 -4.54
CA ILE A 562 43.00 -8.73 -4.65
C ILE A 562 43.78 -9.53 -5.70
N GLY A 563 43.60 -9.14 -6.94
CA GLY A 563 44.52 -9.45 -8.03
C GLY A 563 45.60 -8.36 -8.02
N GLU A 564 46.78 -8.71 -7.60
CA GLU A 564 48.00 -7.95 -7.85
C GLU A 564 48.12 -7.63 -9.34
N MET A 565 48.29 -6.37 -9.69
CA MET A 565 48.75 -5.96 -11.01
C MET A 565 50.22 -6.34 -11.15
N PRO A 566 50.67 -7.00 -12.23
CA PRO A 566 52.08 -7.16 -12.51
C PRO A 566 52.68 -5.80 -12.86
N LYS A 567 53.81 -5.52 -12.23
CA LYS A 567 54.73 -4.47 -12.66
C LYS A 567 55.38 -4.91 -13.95
N GLU A 568 55.17 -4.18 -15.03
CA GLU A 568 56.20 -3.75 -15.95
C GLU A 568 55.69 -2.53 -16.74
#